data_3eac2f2160fac1fa9802b1ca374396a8
#
_entry.id   3eac2f2160fac1fa9802b1ca374396a8
#
_cell.length_a   1.000
_cell.length_b   1.000
_cell.length_c   1.000
_cell.angle_alpha   90.00
_cell.angle_beta   90.00
_cell.angle_gamma   90.00
#
_symmetry.space_group_name_H-M   'P 1'
#
loop_
_entity.id
_entity.type
_entity.pdbx_description
1 polymer ?
#
loop_
_entity_poly.entity_id
_entity_poly.type
_entity_poly.pdbx_seq_one_letter_code
_entity_poly.pdbx_strand_id
1 'polypeptide(L)'
;MTKDDRQAFEVPDRLFEYVRSVVDNRALATVLLFLLSLLLIGIDNIVGILAVLLVGFLLIDRFEIVCRCVVIGGAAWAMTLAIGAMALGGIEGPVLFDAGFVFNMLGFVLALAACVLFLCGRALYYQGYELAARIQDRLIDHPDTWDNIDGDFLEVEGALNRVRDRERKVQQALRDESHRKDDLVTYLAHDLRTPLASVVGYLSLLQEAPELPVEQRAHFTGVALDKAHRLDTLIEEFFDITRFDFHDIVLTRGYVDLGLLLAQVADEFYPILNEQHKEVQVDIREDLTVLVDGDKMARVFNNIMKNAIAYSYEGSTITIEARRRDGGGVRVRFINQGDPIPEAKLKVIFEKFYRLDAARATNRGGAGLGLAIAKEIVCAHGGTVACESTPEHTIFTIELPAA
;
A
#
# COMPACT_ATOMS: atom_id res chain seq x y z
N MET A 1 -4.52 9.98 16.03
CA MET A 1 -4.20 9.59 17.44
C MET A 1 -3.96 10.87 18.20
N THR A 2 -4.86 11.21 19.09
CA THR A 2 -4.83 12.46 19.87
C THR A 2 -3.87 12.33 21.05
N LYS A 3 -3.37 13.48 21.53
CA LYS A 3 -2.37 13.62 22.60
C LYS A 3 -2.79 12.96 23.94
N ASP A 4 -4.05 12.60 24.06
CA ASP A 4 -4.64 11.99 25.28
C ASP A 4 -4.42 10.47 25.40
N ASP A 5 -4.11 9.78 24.32
CA ASP A 5 -3.86 8.31 24.38
C ASP A 5 -2.47 7.93 24.91
N ARG A 6 -1.59 8.91 25.15
CA ARG A 6 -0.24 8.67 25.70
C ARG A 6 -0.19 8.54 27.23
N GLN A 7 -1.25 8.91 27.94
CA GLN A 7 -1.25 8.86 29.43
C GLN A 7 -1.61 7.50 30.03
N ALA A 8 -1.98 6.49 29.24
CA ALA A 8 -2.44 5.20 29.77
C ALA A 8 -1.31 4.19 30.10
N PHE A 9 -0.03 4.51 29.84
CA PHE A 9 1.11 3.62 30.08
C PHE A 9 2.28 4.22 30.91
N GLU A 10 2.05 5.30 31.62
CA GLU A 10 3.02 5.76 32.61
C GLU A 10 2.94 4.88 33.87
N VAL A 11 3.82 3.87 33.94
CA VAL A 11 4.16 3.20 35.19
C VAL A 11 4.68 4.27 36.15
N PRO A 12 4.21 4.34 37.42
CA PRO A 12 4.57 5.44 38.32
C PRO A 12 6.09 5.48 38.57
N ASP A 13 6.78 6.42 37.96
CA ASP A 13 8.22 6.65 38.07
C ASP A 13 8.70 6.75 39.54
N ARG A 14 7.83 7.16 40.44
CA ARG A 14 8.14 7.29 41.86
C ARG A 14 8.45 5.97 42.56
N LEU A 15 7.86 4.87 42.15
CA LEU A 15 8.15 3.55 42.72
C LEU A 15 9.52 3.06 42.24
N PHE A 16 9.87 3.35 40.99
CA PHE A 16 11.15 3.01 40.38
C PHE A 16 12.30 3.81 41.01
N GLU A 17 12.13 5.11 41.27
CA GLU A 17 13.13 5.95 41.92
C GLU A 17 13.34 5.55 43.39
N TYR A 18 12.28 5.19 44.13
CA TYR A 18 12.40 4.74 45.51
C TYR A 18 13.15 3.40 45.62
N VAL A 19 12.82 2.44 44.77
CA VAL A 19 13.53 1.14 44.69
C VAL A 19 14.97 1.34 44.26
N ARG A 20 15.26 2.23 43.35
CA ARG A 20 16.60 2.56 42.87
C ARG A 20 17.45 3.20 43.97
N SER A 21 16.90 4.10 44.78
CA SER A 21 17.62 4.75 45.90
C SER A 21 17.98 3.78 47.03
N VAL A 22 17.15 2.75 47.27
CA VAL A 22 17.43 1.69 48.28
C VAL A 22 18.50 0.72 47.77
N VAL A 23 18.54 0.46 46.45
CA VAL A 23 19.47 -0.51 45.83
C VAL A 23 20.86 0.09 45.56
N ASP A 24 20.99 1.42 45.43
CA ASP A 24 22.29 2.07 45.15
C ASP A 24 23.24 2.06 46.36
N ASN A 25 22.77 1.71 47.58
CA ASN A 25 23.61 1.55 48.75
C ASN A 25 24.17 0.12 48.87
N ARG A 26 25.07 -0.22 47.94
CA ARG A 26 25.66 -1.56 47.72
C ARG A 26 26.27 -2.20 48.99
N ALA A 27 26.86 -1.40 49.86
CA ALA A 27 27.50 -1.88 51.08
C ALA A 27 26.47 -2.33 52.11
N LEU A 28 25.37 -1.57 52.29
CA LEU A 28 24.32 -1.87 53.25
C LEU A 28 23.54 -3.14 52.89
N ALA A 29 23.21 -3.33 51.62
CA ALA A 29 22.50 -4.51 51.14
C ALA A 29 23.33 -5.79 51.32
N THR A 30 24.65 -5.72 51.07
CA THR A 30 25.55 -6.88 51.23
C THR A 30 25.74 -7.24 52.73
N VAL A 31 25.85 -6.24 53.61
CA VAL A 31 25.95 -6.44 55.05
C VAL A 31 24.66 -6.99 55.66
N LEU A 32 23.50 -6.48 55.21
CA LEU A 32 22.19 -6.98 55.64
C LEU A 32 21.96 -8.43 55.20
N LEU A 33 22.33 -8.79 53.96
CA LEU A 33 22.28 -10.17 53.47
C LEU A 33 23.20 -11.11 54.25
N PHE A 34 24.40 -10.67 54.57
CA PHE A 34 25.36 -11.46 55.39
C PHE A 34 24.85 -11.65 56.84
N LEU A 35 24.32 -10.60 57.47
CA LEU A 35 23.71 -10.68 58.78
C LEU A 35 22.44 -11.56 58.78
N LEU A 36 21.60 -11.46 57.75
CA LEU A 36 20.41 -12.27 57.59
C LEU A 36 20.78 -13.75 57.39
N SER A 37 21.82 -14.05 56.64
CA SER A 37 22.32 -15.42 56.46
C SER A 37 22.87 -16.01 57.74
N LEU A 38 23.54 -15.22 58.57
CA LEU A 38 24.03 -15.63 59.89
C LEU A 38 22.87 -15.88 60.90
N LEU A 39 21.81 -15.06 60.84
CA LEU A 39 20.63 -15.21 61.70
C LEU A 39 19.81 -16.45 61.32
N LEU A 40 19.83 -16.86 60.06
CA LEU A 40 19.10 -17.98 59.49
C LEU A 40 19.69 -19.35 59.81
N ILE A 41 20.95 -19.40 60.21
CA ILE A 41 21.64 -20.64 60.64
C ILE A 41 21.02 -21.18 61.95
N GLY A 42 20.28 -20.34 62.72
CA GLY A 42 19.67 -20.70 63.98
C GLY A 42 18.14 -20.82 64.06
N ILE A 43 17.41 -20.55 63.01
CA ILE A 43 15.94 -20.52 63.00
C ILE A 43 15.41 -21.57 62.01
N ASP A 44 14.24 -22.16 62.32
CA ASP A 44 13.59 -23.19 61.51
C ASP A 44 13.70 -22.92 59.99
N ASN A 45 14.17 -23.92 59.27
CA ASN A 45 14.56 -23.83 57.84
C ASN A 45 13.51 -23.19 56.90
N ILE A 46 12.22 -23.25 57.24
CA ILE A 46 11.11 -22.69 56.42
C ILE A 46 11.12 -21.15 56.44
N VAL A 47 11.39 -20.53 57.60
CA VAL A 47 11.43 -19.06 57.74
C VAL A 47 12.64 -18.49 56.99
N GLY A 48 13.74 -19.26 57.03
CA GLY A 48 14.96 -18.94 56.29
C GLY A 48 14.77 -18.94 54.77
N ILE A 49 14.11 -19.93 54.25
CA ILE A 49 13.80 -20.05 52.85
C ILE A 49 12.92 -18.89 52.37
N LEU A 50 11.85 -18.57 53.13
CA LEU A 50 10.95 -17.46 52.80
C LEU A 50 11.66 -16.10 52.83
N ALA A 51 12.58 -15.90 53.77
CA ALA A 51 13.38 -14.67 53.86
C ALA A 51 14.36 -14.52 52.70
N VAL A 52 15.02 -15.60 52.26
CA VAL A 52 15.91 -15.62 51.08
C VAL A 52 15.13 -15.34 49.81
N LEU A 53 13.91 -15.91 49.65
CA LEU A 53 13.05 -15.63 48.53
C LEU A 53 12.58 -14.17 48.51
N LEU A 54 12.22 -13.62 49.67
CA LEU A 54 11.79 -12.22 49.79
C LEU A 54 12.94 -11.25 49.45
N VAL A 55 14.13 -11.50 49.98
CA VAL A 55 15.32 -10.70 49.72
C VAL A 55 15.75 -10.83 48.24
N GLY A 56 15.70 -12.05 47.69
CA GLY A 56 15.92 -12.29 46.25
C GLY A 56 14.94 -11.51 45.40
N PHE A 57 13.66 -11.45 45.81
CA PHE A 57 12.64 -10.66 45.12
C PHE A 57 12.93 -9.16 45.13
N LEU A 58 13.43 -8.63 46.26
CA LEU A 58 13.77 -7.20 46.41
C LEU A 58 15.07 -6.80 45.70
N LEU A 59 15.97 -7.76 45.44
CA LEU A 59 17.29 -7.53 44.81
C LEU A 59 17.35 -7.94 43.33
N ILE A 60 16.23 -8.09 42.71
CA ILE A 60 16.08 -8.67 41.37
C ILE A 60 16.88 -7.99 40.26
N ASP A 61 17.16 -6.70 40.39
CA ASP A 61 17.98 -5.95 39.40
C ASP A 61 19.48 -6.33 39.44
N ARG A 62 19.88 -7.23 40.36
CA ARG A 62 21.27 -7.65 40.52
C ARG A 62 21.40 -9.19 40.53
N PHE A 63 20.88 -9.81 39.45
CA PHE A 63 20.94 -11.27 39.24
C PHE A 63 22.29 -11.90 39.59
N GLU A 64 23.38 -11.26 39.20
CA GLU A 64 24.74 -11.75 39.49
C GLU A 64 25.07 -11.80 40.98
N ILE A 65 24.60 -10.84 41.77
CA ILE A 65 24.80 -10.79 43.20
C ILE A 65 23.95 -11.83 43.89
N VAL A 66 22.71 -12.03 43.48
CA VAL A 66 21.81 -13.04 44.06
C VAL A 66 22.33 -14.45 43.78
N CYS A 67 22.78 -14.75 42.56
CA CYS A 67 23.42 -16.03 42.26
C CYS A 67 24.68 -16.28 43.07
N ARG A 68 25.53 -15.28 43.27
CA ARG A 68 26.72 -15.40 44.15
C ARG A 68 26.34 -15.64 45.61
N CYS A 69 25.32 -14.94 46.15
CA CYS A 69 24.81 -15.15 47.48
C CYS A 69 24.23 -16.55 47.72
N VAL A 70 23.48 -17.08 46.75
CA VAL A 70 22.92 -18.44 46.80
C VAL A 70 24.03 -19.50 46.75
N VAL A 71 25.05 -19.33 45.91
CA VAL A 71 26.22 -20.23 45.84
C VAL A 71 27.03 -20.18 47.14
N ILE A 72 27.30 -18.99 47.67
CA ILE A 72 28.05 -18.80 48.92
C ILE A 72 27.26 -19.36 50.10
N GLY A 73 25.94 -19.09 50.19
CA GLY A 73 25.07 -19.62 51.23
C GLY A 73 24.96 -21.14 51.20
N GLY A 74 24.84 -21.72 50.00
CA GLY A 74 24.87 -23.18 49.81
C GLY A 74 26.19 -23.81 50.21
N ALA A 75 27.31 -23.20 49.85
CA ALA A 75 28.65 -23.69 50.24
C ALA A 75 28.86 -23.60 51.76
N ALA A 76 28.45 -22.49 52.39
CA ALA A 76 28.53 -22.32 53.86
C ALA A 76 27.66 -23.35 54.59
N TRP A 77 26.46 -23.64 54.11
CA TRP A 77 25.57 -24.64 54.64
C TRP A 77 26.16 -26.05 54.51
N ALA A 78 26.69 -26.41 53.33
CA ALA A 78 27.38 -27.68 53.09
C ALA A 78 28.61 -27.86 54.03
N MET A 79 29.33 -26.79 54.28
CA MET A 79 30.48 -26.79 55.16
C MET A 79 30.08 -26.95 56.64
N THR A 80 28.99 -26.35 57.12
CA THR A 80 28.46 -26.57 58.46
C THR A 80 27.96 -27.98 58.67
N LEU A 81 27.36 -28.61 57.66
CA LEU A 81 26.96 -30.01 57.68
C LEU A 81 28.19 -30.93 57.75
N ALA A 82 29.23 -30.67 56.97
CA ALA A 82 30.48 -31.44 56.97
C ALA A 82 31.20 -31.36 58.33
N ILE A 83 31.24 -30.15 58.92
CA ILE A 83 31.83 -29.94 60.29
C ILE A 83 30.99 -30.66 61.34
N GLY A 84 29.64 -30.56 61.23
CA GLY A 84 28.76 -31.30 62.17
C GLY A 84 28.91 -32.83 62.03
N ALA A 85 29.05 -33.34 60.86
CA ALA A 85 29.31 -34.75 60.61
C ALA A 85 30.67 -35.21 61.14
N MET A 86 31.71 -34.38 61.01
CA MET A 86 33.03 -34.66 61.59
C MET A 86 33.07 -34.56 63.15
N ALA A 87 32.30 -33.63 63.73
CA ALA A 87 32.22 -33.49 65.19
C ALA A 87 31.43 -34.66 65.82
N LEU A 88 30.49 -35.25 65.10
CA LEU A 88 29.68 -36.39 65.53
C LEU A 88 30.31 -37.75 65.21
N GLY A 89 31.39 -37.76 64.39
CA GLY A 89 32.07 -38.96 63.96
C GLY A 89 32.78 -39.81 65.05
N GLY A 90 32.61 -39.45 66.31
CA GLY A 90 33.05 -40.21 67.51
C GLY A 90 31.95 -41.07 68.15
N ILE A 91 30.72 -41.03 67.64
CA ILE A 91 29.59 -41.76 68.21
C ILE A 91 29.19 -42.87 67.19
N GLU A 92 29.47 -44.10 67.50
CA GLU A 92 29.09 -45.27 66.77
C GLU A 92 27.55 -45.40 66.71
N GLY A 93 26.99 -45.12 65.53
CA GLY A 93 25.57 -45.36 65.29
C GLY A 93 25.08 -44.66 64.03
N PRO A 94 24.04 -45.18 63.34
CA PRO A 94 23.58 -44.70 62.07
C PRO A 94 22.74 -43.38 62.21
N VAL A 95 23.25 -42.39 62.88
CA VAL A 95 22.59 -41.12 63.13
C VAL A 95 22.57 -40.21 61.87
N LEU A 96 23.33 -40.58 60.85
CA LEU A 96 23.42 -39.83 59.63
C LEU A 96 22.20 -39.93 58.71
N PHE A 97 21.26 -40.82 59.00
CA PHE A 97 20.04 -41.01 58.19
C PHE A 97 18.74 -40.90 58.99
N ASP A 98 18.70 -40.01 59.95
CA ASP A 98 17.41 -39.66 60.56
C ASP A 98 16.47 -39.06 59.48
N ALA A 99 15.21 -39.51 59.50
CA ALA A 99 14.21 -39.11 58.52
C ALA A 99 14.09 -37.58 58.46
N GLY A 100 14.33 -36.86 59.57
CA GLY A 100 14.37 -35.43 59.64
C GLY A 100 15.49 -34.77 58.82
N PHE A 101 16.69 -35.40 58.79
CA PHE A 101 17.78 -34.88 57.96
C PHE A 101 17.53 -35.02 56.47
N VAL A 102 16.99 -36.15 56.06
CA VAL A 102 16.61 -36.41 54.64
C VAL A 102 15.52 -35.44 54.19
N PHE A 103 14.53 -35.21 55.03
CA PHE A 103 13.44 -34.27 54.75
C PHE A 103 13.95 -32.81 54.65
N ASN A 104 14.85 -32.37 55.51
CA ASN A 104 15.48 -31.07 55.45
C ASN A 104 16.32 -30.85 54.18
N MET A 105 17.10 -31.88 53.81
CA MET A 105 17.88 -31.91 52.58
C MET A 105 17.00 -31.80 51.35
N LEU A 106 15.92 -32.57 51.28
CA LEU A 106 14.96 -32.53 50.17
C LEU A 106 14.28 -31.15 50.12
N GLY A 107 13.85 -30.58 51.23
CA GLY A 107 13.28 -29.24 51.32
C GLY A 107 14.22 -28.14 50.80
N PHE A 108 15.50 -28.22 51.15
CA PHE A 108 16.53 -27.29 50.67
C PHE A 108 16.74 -27.41 49.15
N VAL A 109 16.82 -28.63 48.60
CA VAL A 109 16.99 -28.84 47.18
C VAL A 109 15.79 -28.31 46.41
N LEU A 110 14.56 -28.54 46.88
CA LEU A 110 13.33 -28.03 46.26
C LEU A 110 13.27 -26.50 46.32
N ALA A 111 13.68 -25.88 47.42
CA ALA A 111 13.71 -24.44 47.52
C ALA A 111 14.77 -23.80 46.59
N LEU A 112 15.93 -24.45 46.48
CA LEU A 112 16.98 -24.02 45.55
C LEU A 112 16.48 -24.11 44.09
N ALA A 113 15.83 -25.23 43.75
CA ALA A 113 15.26 -25.43 42.41
C ALA A 113 14.18 -24.38 42.11
N ALA A 114 13.26 -24.10 43.05
CA ALA A 114 12.26 -23.04 42.92
C ALA A 114 12.89 -21.64 42.73
N CYS A 115 13.95 -21.33 43.49
CA CYS A 115 14.71 -20.08 43.34
C CYS A 115 15.33 -19.95 41.94
N VAL A 116 15.98 -21.01 41.47
CA VAL A 116 16.58 -21.02 40.13
C VAL A 116 15.53 -20.84 39.04
N LEU A 117 14.41 -21.57 39.11
CA LEU A 117 13.31 -21.46 38.15
C LEU A 117 12.71 -20.04 38.16
N PHE A 118 12.52 -19.44 39.35
CA PHE A 118 12.02 -18.07 39.45
C PHE A 118 12.99 -17.07 38.81
N LEU A 119 14.29 -17.19 39.09
CA LEU A 119 15.30 -16.31 38.52
C LEU A 119 15.45 -16.48 37.00
N CYS A 120 15.40 -17.70 36.51
CA CYS A 120 15.37 -17.98 35.06
C CYS A 120 14.12 -17.37 34.39
N GLY A 121 12.94 -17.58 34.98
CA GLY A 121 11.69 -17.00 34.45
C GLY A 121 11.74 -15.48 34.43
N ARG A 122 12.34 -14.87 35.44
CA ARG A 122 12.49 -13.43 35.51
C ARG A 122 13.51 -12.89 34.50
N ALA A 123 14.63 -13.58 34.31
CA ALA A 123 15.62 -13.23 33.29
C ALA A 123 14.99 -13.25 31.87
N LEU A 124 14.23 -14.29 31.57
CA LEU A 124 13.49 -14.39 30.28
C LEU A 124 12.47 -13.27 30.11
N TYR A 125 11.76 -12.90 31.19
CA TYR A 125 10.81 -11.79 31.17
C TYR A 125 11.49 -10.46 30.86
N TYR A 126 12.63 -10.16 31.53
CA TYR A 126 13.39 -8.93 31.28
C TYR A 126 13.98 -8.89 29.87
N GLN A 127 14.51 -10.00 29.38
CA GLN A 127 14.98 -10.08 27.99
C GLN A 127 13.86 -9.80 27.00
N GLY A 128 12.65 -10.35 27.24
CA GLY A 128 11.49 -10.06 26.42
C GLY A 128 11.06 -8.60 26.46
N TYR A 129 11.10 -7.99 27.65
CA TYR A 129 10.76 -6.57 27.83
C TYR A 129 11.77 -5.63 27.17
N GLU A 130 13.08 -5.87 27.35
CA GLU A 130 14.14 -5.10 26.68
C GLU A 130 14.04 -5.21 25.15
N LEU A 131 13.71 -6.40 24.67
CA LEU A 131 13.49 -6.62 23.25
C LEU A 131 12.29 -5.82 22.73
N ALA A 132 11.16 -5.87 23.45
CA ALA A 132 9.97 -5.10 23.07
C ALA A 132 10.23 -3.60 23.09
N ALA A 133 10.94 -3.10 24.11
CA ALA A 133 11.33 -1.69 24.24
C ALA A 133 12.27 -1.26 23.11
N ARG A 134 13.25 -2.07 22.74
CA ARG A 134 14.15 -1.81 21.59
C ARG A 134 13.41 -1.80 20.26
N ILE A 135 12.45 -2.72 20.07
CA ILE A 135 11.60 -2.76 18.88
C ILE A 135 10.72 -1.50 18.82
N GLN A 136 10.13 -1.09 19.94
CA GLN A 136 9.28 0.09 20.01
C GLN A 136 10.06 1.38 19.73
N ASP A 137 11.21 1.58 20.37
CA ASP A 137 12.10 2.73 20.17
C ASP A 137 12.54 2.85 18.71
N ARG A 138 12.95 1.74 18.11
CA ARG A 138 13.39 1.71 16.71
C ARG A 138 12.27 1.81 15.70
N LEU A 139 11.07 1.26 15.98
CA LEU A 139 9.92 1.34 15.07
C LEU A 139 9.26 2.72 15.05
N ILE A 140 9.18 3.38 16.20
CA ILE A 140 8.38 4.60 16.39
C ILE A 140 9.26 5.85 16.36
N ASP A 141 10.36 5.84 17.13
CA ASP A 141 11.13 7.05 17.40
C ASP A 141 12.28 7.28 16.40
N HIS A 142 12.91 6.22 15.88
CA HIS A 142 14.07 6.34 14.98
C HIS A 142 13.96 5.42 13.74
N PRO A 143 12.99 5.64 12.87
CA PRO A 143 12.74 4.76 11.73
C PRO A 143 13.87 4.71 10.69
N ASP A 144 14.77 5.66 10.64
CA ASP A 144 15.78 5.80 9.56
C ASP A 144 17.20 5.31 9.92
N THR A 145 17.45 4.91 11.16
CA THR A 145 18.79 4.54 11.65
C THR A 145 18.94 3.03 11.91
N TRP A 146 18.87 2.24 10.85
CA TRP A 146 18.99 0.77 10.95
C TRP A 146 20.37 0.28 10.49
N ASP A 147 21.39 0.60 11.22
CA ASP A 147 22.71 0.00 11.02
C ASP A 147 23.05 -0.91 12.20
N ASN A 148 23.31 -2.20 11.89
CA ASN A 148 23.80 -3.28 12.77
C ASN A 148 22.85 -3.72 13.91
N ILE A 149 22.06 -4.75 13.64
CA ILE A 149 21.36 -5.55 14.66
C ILE A 149 22.11 -6.87 14.84
N ASP A 150 22.25 -7.30 16.11
CA ASP A 150 22.83 -8.61 16.49
C ASP A 150 22.13 -9.77 15.76
N GLY A 151 22.92 -10.78 15.37
CA GLY A 151 22.49 -11.88 14.50
C GLY A 151 21.23 -12.66 14.90
N ASP A 152 20.82 -12.60 16.18
CA ASP A 152 19.62 -13.28 16.71
C ASP A 152 18.29 -12.64 16.23
N PHE A 153 18.33 -11.44 15.63
CA PHE A 153 17.15 -10.70 15.20
C PHE A 153 16.99 -10.56 13.69
N LEU A 154 17.85 -11.19 12.91
CA LEU A 154 17.85 -11.10 11.43
C LEU A 154 16.49 -11.46 10.79
N GLU A 155 15.76 -12.43 11.35
CA GLU A 155 14.44 -12.80 10.83
C GLU A 155 13.37 -11.74 11.11
N VAL A 156 13.38 -11.16 12.29
CA VAL A 156 12.45 -10.08 12.70
C VAL A 156 12.75 -8.82 11.88
N GLU A 157 14.02 -8.48 11.71
CA GLU A 157 14.48 -7.38 10.86
C GLU A 157 14.01 -7.56 9.42
N GLY A 158 14.21 -8.75 8.85
CA GLY A 158 13.74 -9.05 7.49
C GLY A 158 12.21 -8.95 7.35
N ALA A 159 11.45 -9.32 8.38
CA ALA A 159 9.99 -9.17 8.38
C ALA A 159 9.56 -7.70 8.46
N LEU A 160 10.18 -6.91 9.32
CA LEU A 160 9.90 -5.49 9.49
C LEU A 160 10.29 -4.67 8.25
N ASN A 161 11.42 -4.95 7.63
CA ASN A 161 11.83 -4.32 6.38
C ASN A 161 10.81 -4.59 5.26
N ARG A 162 10.30 -5.82 5.15
CA ARG A 162 9.22 -6.14 4.19
C ARG A 162 7.93 -5.33 4.44
N VAL A 163 7.53 -5.17 5.70
CA VAL A 163 6.35 -4.37 6.06
C VAL A 163 6.57 -2.90 5.69
N ARG A 164 7.72 -2.33 6.01
CA ARG A 164 8.09 -0.96 5.67
C ARG A 164 8.15 -0.71 4.17
N ASP A 165 8.79 -1.60 3.44
CA ASP A 165 8.85 -1.48 1.98
C ASP A 165 7.46 -1.52 1.36
N ARG A 166 6.58 -2.35 1.92
CA ARG A 166 5.18 -2.39 1.50
C ARG A 166 4.44 -1.09 1.84
N GLU A 167 4.63 -0.57 3.05
CA GLU A 167 4.02 0.69 3.47
C GLU A 167 4.53 1.87 2.63
N ARG A 168 5.86 1.96 2.39
CA ARG A 168 6.44 2.99 1.51
C ARG A 168 5.88 2.91 0.10
N LYS A 169 5.75 1.72 -0.47
CA LYS A 169 5.13 1.52 -1.79
C LYS A 169 3.68 1.95 -1.82
N VAL A 170 2.90 1.63 -0.78
CA VAL A 170 1.50 2.08 -0.66
C VAL A 170 1.40 3.60 -0.52
N GLN A 171 2.23 4.19 0.33
CA GLN A 171 2.25 5.65 0.50
C GLN A 171 2.70 6.37 -0.77
N GLN A 172 3.67 5.82 -1.49
CA GLN A 172 4.11 6.38 -2.76
C GLN A 172 3.02 6.26 -3.82
N ALA A 173 2.36 5.11 -3.93
CA ALA A 173 1.22 4.93 -4.83
C ALA A 173 0.07 5.91 -4.53
N LEU A 174 -0.25 6.14 -3.24
CA LEU A 174 -1.26 7.12 -2.82
C LEU A 174 -0.85 8.57 -3.16
N ARG A 175 0.43 8.93 -2.99
CA ARG A 175 0.93 10.26 -3.38
C ARG A 175 0.88 10.43 -4.89
N ASP A 176 1.33 9.44 -5.64
CA ASP A 176 1.30 9.46 -7.10
C ASP A 176 -0.13 9.58 -7.62
N GLU A 177 -1.09 8.89 -6.98
CA GLU A 177 -2.53 9.01 -7.27
C GLU A 177 -3.07 10.42 -6.96
N SER A 178 -2.69 10.99 -5.80
CA SER A 178 -3.08 12.37 -5.45
C SER A 178 -2.51 13.39 -6.41
N HIS A 179 -1.23 13.28 -6.77
CA HIS A 179 -0.61 14.15 -7.76
C HIS A 179 -1.28 14.04 -9.14
N ARG A 180 -1.62 12.84 -9.58
CA ARG A 180 -2.38 12.64 -10.83
C ARG A 180 -3.74 13.34 -10.80
N LYS A 181 -4.43 13.32 -9.66
CA LYS A 181 -5.72 14.05 -9.50
C LYS A 181 -5.55 15.57 -9.53
N ASP A 182 -4.51 16.09 -8.88
CA ASP A 182 -4.21 17.52 -8.89
C ASP A 182 -3.79 18.01 -10.29
N ASP A 183 -2.96 17.24 -10.98
CA ASP A 183 -2.57 17.49 -12.37
C ASP A 183 -3.79 17.47 -13.29
N LEU A 184 -4.72 16.50 -13.08
CA LEU A 184 -5.98 16.40 -13.79
C LEU A 184 -6.80 17.69 -13.69
N VAL A 185 -7.06 18.16 -12.47
CA VAL A 185 -7.87 19.37 -12.22
C VAL A 185 -7.20 20.60 -12.86
N THR A 186 -5.89 20.72 -12.72
CA THR A 186 -5.11 21.84 -13.28
C THR A 186 -5.17 21.86 -14.81
N TYR A 187 -4.96 20.69 -15.42
CA TYR A 187 -4.98 20.55 -16.88
C TYR A 187 -6.36 20.86 -17.46
N LEU A 188 -7.39 20.30 -16.83
CA LEU A 188 -8.77 20.53 -17.23
C LEU A 188 -9.18 22.00 -17.11
N ALA A 189 -8.83 22.65 -16.00
CA ALA A 189 -9.11 24.07 -15.81
C ALA A 189 -8.50 24.93 -16.92
N HIS A 190 -7.29 24.56 -17.40
CA HIS A 190 -6.63 25.23 -18.51
C HIS A 190 -7.37 25.00 -19.84
N ASP A 191 -7.72 23.72 -20.14
CA ASP A 191 -8.33 23.36 -21.41
C ASP A 191 -9.81 23.80 -21.53
N LEU A 192 -10.53 23.96 -20.42
CA LEU A 192 -11.85 24.59 -20.36
C LEU A 192 -11.79 26.09 -20.50
N ARG A 193 -10.77 26.75 -19.93
CA ARG A 193 -10.62 28.21 -19.97
C ARG A 193 -10.45 28.74 -21.41
N THR A 194 -9.69 28.03 -22.24
CA THR A 194 -9.37 28.47 -23.60
C THR A 194 -10.60 28.58 -24.49
N PRO A 195 -11.45 27.58 -24.70
CA PRO A 195 -12.68 27.70 -25.48
C PRO A 195 -13.68 28.68 -24.84
N LEU A 196 -13.79 28.71 -23.50
CA LEU A 196 -14.65 29.63 -22.79
C LEU A 196 -14.27 31.09 -23.05
N ALA A 197 -12.97 31.42 -22.96
CA ALA A 197 -12.49 32.76 -23.27
C ALA A 197 -12.78 33.18 -24.73
N SER A 198 -12.69 32.20 -25.67
CA SER A 198 -13.05 32.47 -27.06
C SER A 198 -14.54 32.73 -27.23
N VAL A 199 -15.42 31.94 -26.61
CA VAL A 199 -16.88 32.14 -26.62
C VAL A 199 -17.22 33.52 -26.10
N VAL A 200 -16.71 33.87 -24.90
CA VAL A 200 -16.92 35.20 -24.29
C VAL A 200 -16.39 36.30 -25.19
N GLY A 201 -15.18 36.15 -25.75
CA GLY A 201 -14.59 37.17 -26.62
C GLY A 201 -15.41 37.44 -27.89
N TYR A 202 -15.85 36.39 -28.60
CA TYR A 202 -16.66 36.55 -29.79
C TYR A 202 -18.08 37.13 -29.48
N LEU A 203 -18.68 36.71 -28.37
CA LEU A 203 -19.97 37.26 -27.94
C LEU A 203 -19.82 38.70 -27.51
N SER A 204 -18.76 39.11 -26.83
CA SER A 204 -18.47 40.51 -26.49
C SER A 204 -18.28 41.36 -27.75
N LEU A 205 -17.54 40.89 -28.76
CA LEU A 205 -17.38 41.56 -30.04
C LEU A 205 -18.73 41.79 -30.74
N LEU A 206 -19.61 40.79 -30.73
CA LEU A 206 -20.94 40.88 -31.32
C LEU A 206 -21.82 41.87 -30.56
N GLN A 207 -21.64 42.01 -29.25
CA GLN A 207 -22.39 42.96 -28.41
C GLN A 207 -21.87 44.38 -28.56
N GLU A 208 -20.55 44.59 -28.61
CA GLU A 208 -19.93 45.92 -28.70
C GLU A 208 -19.98 46.54 -30.08
N ALA A 209 -20.10 45.72 -31.13
CA ALA A 209 -20.13 46.14 -32.52
C ALA A 209 -21.44 45.71 -33.24
N PRO A 210 -22.61 46.28 -32.92
CA PRO A 210 -23.89 45.92 -33.53
C PRO A 210 -23.97 46.22 -35.02
N GLU A 211 -23.15 47.14 -35.52
CA GLU A 211 -23.08 47.56 -36.94
C GLU A 211 -22.25 46.62 -37.82
N LEU A 212 -21.77 45.50 -37.31
CA LEU A 212 -21.00 44.57 -38.10
C LEU A 212 -21.82 44.03 -39.30
N PRO A 213 -21.16 43.82 -40.47
CA PRO A 213 -21.80 43.16 -41.62
C PRO A 213 -22.36 41.77 -41.23
N VAL A 214 -23.49 41.42 -41.87
CA VAL A 214 -24.23 40.17 -41.60
C VAL A 214 -23.30 38.92 -41.72
N GLU A 215 -22.41 38.92 -42.69
CA GLU A 215 -21.45 37.82 -42.92
C GLU A 215 -20.46 37.69 -41.74
N GLN A 216 -19.94 38.82 -41.21
CA GLN A 216 -19.02 38.78 -40.08
C GLN A 216 -19.73 38.37 -38.79
N ARG A 217 -20.99 38.83 -38.59
CA ARG A 217 -21.80 38.36 -37.46
C ARG A 217 -22.08 36.90 -37.52
N ALA A 218 -22.43 36.34 -38.68
CA ALA A 218 -22.63 34.92 -38.89
C ALA A 218 -21.37 34.15 -38.62
N HIS A 219 -20.22 34.62 -39.10
CA HIS A 219 -18.92 34.00 -38.88
C HIS A 219 -18.59 33.97 -37.36
N PHE A 220 -18.68 35.08 -36.65
CA PHE A 220 -18.36 35.15 -35.21
C PHE A 220 -19.32 34.31 -34.36
N THR A 221 -20.61 34.26 -34.73
CA THR A 221 -21.59 33.38 -34.11
C THR A 221 -21.23 31.91 -34.32
N GLY A 222 -20.84 31.56 -35.54
CA GLY A 222 -20.41 30.19 -35.90
C GLY A 222 -19.19 29.77 -35.05
N VAL A 223 -18.16 30.64 -34.98
CA VAL A 223 -16.97 30.31 -34.17
C VAL A 223 -17.31 30.18 -32.68
N ALA A 224 -18.18 31.06 -32.14
CA ALA A 224 -18.62 30.96 -30.75
C ALA A 224 -19.37 29.67 -30.48
N LEU A 225 -20.25 29.24 -31.40
CA LEU A 225 -20.99 27.99 -31.31
C LEU A 225 -20.09 26.78 -31.36
N ASP A 226 -19.12 26.73 -32.27
CA ASP A 226 -18.14 25.65 -32.36
C ASP A 226 -17.32 25.52 -31.06
N LYS A 227 -16.91 26.65 -30.49
CA LYS A 227 -16.17 26.63 -29.21
C LYS A 227 -17.04 26.21 -28.02
N ALA A 228 -18.33 26.53 -28.03
CA ALA A 228 -19.29 26.08 -27.04
C ALA A 228 -19.53 24.56 -27.14
N HIS A 229 -19.69 24.01 -28.33
CA HIS A 229 -19.78 22.54 -28.52
C HIS A 229 -18.52 21.82 -28.07
N ARG A 230 -17.34 22.40 -28.34
CA ARG A 230 -16.08 21.83 -27.86
C ARG A 230 -16.00 21.83 -26.32
N LEU A 231 -16.48 22.90 -25.68
CA LEU A 231 -16.53 23.00 -24.22
C LEU A 231 -17.46 21.93 -23.64
N ASP A 232 -18.62 21.75 -24.23
CA ASP A 232 -19.60 20.72 -23.84
C ASP A 232 -18.96 19.31 -23.90
N THR A 233 -18.30 18.98 -25.01
CA THR A 233 -17.57 17.72 -25.16
C THR A 233 -16.50 17.52 -24.07
N LEU A 234 -15.73 18.57 -23.74
CA LEU A 234 -14.71 18.49 -22.69
C LEU A 234 -15.31 18.27 -21.31
N ILE A 235 -16.48 18.86 -21.03
CA ILE A 235 -17.22 18.67 -19.79
C ILE A 235 -17.73 17.21 -19.71
N GLU A 236 -18.28 16.68 -20.76
CA GLU A 236 -18.72 15.27 -20.80
C GLU A 236 -17.54 14.31 -20.57
N GLU A 237 -16.42 14.52 -21.28
CA GLU A 237 -15.21 13.73 -21.08
C GLU A 237 -14.72 13.77 -19.62
N PHE A 238 -14.83 14.93 -18.95
CA PHE A 238 -14.47 15.08 -17.53
C PHE A 238 -15.41 14.31 -16.60
N PHE A 239 -16.71 14.44 -16.79
CA PHE A 239 -17.68 13.71 -15.97
C PHE A 239 -17.49 12.20 -16.08
N ASP A 240 -17.11 11.72 -17.24
CA ASP A 240 -16.86 10.30 -17.42
C ASP A 240 -15.65 9.82 -16.63
N ILE A 241 -14.54 10.58 -16.65
CA ILE A 241 -13.35 10.21 -15.89
C ILE A 241 -13.61 10.22 -14.40
N THR A 242 -14.28 11.28 -13.90
CA THR A 242 -14.63 11.34 -12.47
C THR A 242 -15.56 10.22 -12.07
N ARG A 243 -16.44 9.78 -12.97
CA ARG A 243 -17.35 8.67 -12.74
C ARG A 243 -16.63 7.31 -12.75
N PHE A 244 -15.66 7.14 -13.64
CA PHE A 244 -14.87 5.91 -13.74
C PHE A 244 -13.81 5.76 -12.64
N ASP A 245 -13.29 6.87 -12.09
CA ASP A 245 -12.32 6.84 -11.00
C ASP A 245 -12.95 6.55 -9.62
N PHE A 246 -14.25 6.82 -9.44
CA PHE A 246 -14.90 6.75 -8.13
C PHE A 246 -15.89 5.60 -7.96
N HIS A 247 -16.30 4.93 -9.05
CA HIS A 247 -17.31 3.85 -8.97
C HIS A 247 -17.02 2.78 -10.02
N ASP A 248 -17.32 1.55 -9.70
CA ASP A 248 -17.35 0.46 -10.68
C ASP A 248 -18.30 0.84 -11.83
N ILE A 249 -17.85 0.65 -13.08
CA ILE A 249 -18.67 0.92 -14.25
C ILE A 249 -19.89 -0.01 -14.22
N VAL A 250 -21.06 0.55 -13.95
CA VAL A 250 -22.30 -0.20 -14.04
C VAL A 250 -22.65 -0.40 -15.51
N LEU A 251 -22.69 -1.67 -15.94
CA LEU A 251 -23.01 -2.06 -17.30
C LEU A 251 -24.47 -2.52 -17.43
N THR A 252 -25.20 -1.94 -18.36
CA THR A 252 -26.52 -2.42 -18.79
C THR A 252 -26.35 -3.29 -20.02
N ARG A 253 -26.04 -4.58 -19.80
CA ARG A 253 -25.73 -5.51 -20.90
C ARG A 253 -27.00 -5.95 -21.64
N GLY A 254 -26.94 -5.93 -22.97
CA GLY A 254 -27.94 -6.46 -23.87
C GLY A 254 -27.28 -7.19 -25.05
N TYR A 255 -28.05 -7.93 -25.79
CA TYR A 255 -27.59 -8.53 -27.06
C TYR A 255 -27.51 -7.43 -28.13
N VAL A 256 -26.30 -7.15 -28.60
CA VAL A 256 -26.02 -6.10 -29.58
C VAL A 256 -25.41 -6.72 -30.81
N ASP A 257 -25.96 -6.35 -31.99
CA ASP A 257 -25.35 -6.63 -33.27
C ASP A 257 -24.20 -5.66 -33.51
N LEU A 258 -22.97 -6.19 -33.40
CA LEU A 258 -21.75 -5.38 -33.60
C LEU A 258 -21.59 -4.90 -35.04
N GLY A 259 -22.12 -5.64 -36.03
CA GLY A 259 -22.06 -5.23 -37.40
C GLY A 259 -22.84 -3.94 -37.64
N LEU A 260 -24.09 -3.92 -37.13
CA LEU A 260 -24.92 -2.73 -37.18
C LEU A 260 -24.31 -1.55 -36.42
N LEU A 261 -23.82 -1.80 -35.21
CA LEU A 261 -23.22 -0.77 -34.37
C LEU A 261 -21.98 -0.13 -35.01
N LEU A 262 -21.09 -0.93 -35.60
CA LEU A 262 -19.87 -0.45 -36.26
C LEU A 262 -20.21 0.30 -37.56
N ALA A 263 -21.24 -0.13 -38.31
CA ALA A 263 -21.74 0.60 -39.47
C ALA A 263 -22.30 1.98 -39.06
N GLN A 264 -23.10 2.05 -37.99
CA GLN A 264 -23.63 3.32 -37.46
C GLN A 264 -22.49 4.26 -37.03
N VAL A 265 -21.45 3.76 -36.36
CA VAL A 265 -20.27 4.53 -36.02
C VAL A 265 -19.55 5.06 -37.26
N ALA A 266 -19.39 4.26 -38.30
CA ALA A 266 -18.76 4.69 -39.55
C ALA A 266 -19.57 5.80 -40.22
N ASP A 267 -20.90 5.66 -40.28
CA ASP A 267 -21.81 6.64 -40.87
C ASP A 267 -21.82 7.97 -40.11
N GLU A 268 -21.72 7.97 -38.81
CA GLU A 268 -21.65 9.18 -37.98
C GLU A 268 -20.45 10.07 -38.36
N PHE A 269 -19.33 9.49 -38.75
CA PHE A 269 -18.12 10.23 -39.14
C PHE A 269 -18.03 10.57 -40.63
N TYR A 270 -19.00 10.17 -41.45
CA TYR A 270 -18.99 10.44 -42.89
C TYR A 270 -18.74 11.92 -43.26
N PRO A 271 -19.37 12.93 -42.61
CA PRO A 271 -19.12 14.33 -42.94
C PRO A 271 -17.66 14.75 -42.80
N ILE A 272 -17.03 14.35 -41.69
CA ILE A 272 -15.63 14.70 -41.36
C ILE A 272 -14.68 13.94 -42.31
N LEU A 273 -14.96 12.67 -42.57
CA LEU A 273 -14.17 11.85 -43.50
C LEU A 273 -14.18 12.44 -44.91
N ASN A 274 -15.34 12.87 -45.38
CA ASN A 274 -15.50 13.48 -46.71
C ASN A 274 -14.73 14.83 -46.80
N GLU A 275 -14.79 15.65 -45.78
CA GLU A 275 -14.04 16.92 -45.69
C GLU A 275 -12.52 16.71 -45.77
N GLN A 276 -12.01 15.62 -45.17
CA GLN A 276 -10.59 15.25 -45.14
C GLN A 276 -10.18 14.30 -46.29
N HIS A 277 -11.08 14.05 -47.28
CA HIS A 277 -10.87 13.11 -48.37
C HIS A 277 -10.46 11.71 -47.91
N LYS A 278 -10.95 11.27 -46.75
CA LYS A 278 -10.70 9.95 -46.18
C LYS A 278 -11.88 9.04 -46.42
N GLU A 279 -11.60 7.74 -46.52
CA GLU A 279 -12.62 6.72 -46.65
C GLU A 279 -12.65 5.78 -45.46
N VAL A 280 -13.81 5.22 -45.16
CA VAL A 280 -13.94 4.16 -44.18
C VAL A 280 -14.45 2.89 -44.87
N GLN A 281 -13.81 1.77 -44.60
CA GLN A 281 -14.22 0.45 -45.08
C GLN A 281 -14.56 -0.44 -43.90
N VAL A 282 -15.80 -0.95 -43.86
CA VAL A 282 -16.27 -1.88 -42.81
C VAL A 282 -16.26 -3.30 -43.43
N ASP A 283 -15.37 -4.16 -42.94
CA ASP A 283 -15.26 -5.57 -43.36
C ASP A 283 -15.76 -6.49 -42.24
N ILE A 284 -17.04 -6.81 -42.28
CA ILE A 284 -17.70 -7.73 -41.33
C ILE A 284 -18.39 -8.81 -42.18
N ARG A 285 -17.93 -10.05 -42.06
CA ARG A 285 -18.39 -11.17 -42.90
C ARG A 285 -19.37 -12.09 -42.20
N GLU A 286 -19.60 -11.87 -40.89
CA GLU A 286 -20.38 -12.75 -40.04
C GLU A 286 -21.38 -11.92 -39.23
N ASP A 287 -22.48 -12.56 -38.87
CA ASP A 287 -23.40 -12.00 -37.87
C ASP A 287 -22.76 -12.10 -36.47
N LEU A 288 -22.45 -10.95 -35.88
CA LEU A 288 -21.68 -10.83 -34.62
C LEU A 288 -22.56 -10.25 -33.53
N THR A 289 -23.43 -11.06 -32.97
CA THR A 289 -24.23 -10.68 -31.79
C THR A 289 -23.41 -10.99 -30.50
N VAL A 290 -23.27 -10.00 -29.63
CA VAL A 290 -22.52 -10.06 -28.36
C VAL A 290 -23.35 -9.52 -27.22
N LEU A 291 -23.05 -9.97 -25.98
CA LEU A 291 -23.72 -9.49 -24.75
C LEU A 291 -22.90 -8.34 -24.12
N VAL A 292 -23.22 -7.11 -24.50
CA VAL A 292 -22.50 -5.90 -24.07
C VAL A 292 -23.45 -4.75 -23.77
N ASP A 293 -22.96 -3.70 -23.14
CA ASP A 293 -23.64 -2.41 -23.05
C ASP A 293 -23.41 -1.64 -24.35
N GLY A 294 -24.44 -1.52 -25.18
CA GLY A 294 -24.35 -0.94 -26.52
C GLY A 294 -23.90 0.50 -26.54
N ASP A 295 -24.42 1.34 -25.63
CA ASP A 295 -24.09 2.76 -25.56
C ASP A 295 -22.61 2.96 -25.18
N LYS A 296 -22.13 2.16 -24.22
CA LYS A 296 -20.73 2.21 -23.81
C LYS A 296 -19.80 1.67 -24.90
N MET A 297 -20.20 0.62 -25.61
CA MET A 297 -19.40 0.10 -26.74
C MET A 297 -19.40 1.06 -27.93
N ALA A 298 -20.52 1.72 -28.25
CA ALA A 298 -20.53 2.81 -29.23
C ALA A 298 -19.51 3.89 -28.89
N ARG A 299 -19.43 4.26 -27.61
CA ARG A 299 -18.45 5.22 -27.13
C ARG A 299 -17.01 4.75 -27.30
N VAL A 300 -16.71 3.47 -27.03
CA VAL A 300 -15.38 2.87 -27.29
C VAL A 300 -15.02 3.04 -28.77
N PHE A 301 -15.91 2.65 -29.66
CA PHE A 301 -15.67 2.70 -31.10
C PHE A 301 -15.54 4.15 -31.60
N ASN A 302 -16.38 5.07 -31.12
CA ASN A 302 -16.28 6.49 -31.43
C ASN A 302 -14.93 7.09 -30.98
N ASN A 303 -14.43 6.75 -29.80
CA ASN A 303 -13.14 7.23 -29.31
C ASN A 303 -11.97 6.71 -30.16
N ILE A 304 -12.01 5.45 -30.57
CA ILE A 304 -10.97 4.87 -31.42
C ILE A 304 -11.08 5.44 -32.85
N MET A 305 -12.30 5.62 -33.36
CA MET A 305 -12.53 6.20 -34.69
C MET A 305 -12.06 7.66 -34.77
N LYS A 306 -12.39 8.50 -33.76
CA LYS A 306 -11.86 9.87 -33.63
C LYS A 306 -10.33 9.89 -33.68
N ASN A 307 -9.70 8.96 -32.99
CA ASN A 307 -8.23 8.82 -32.98
C ASN A 307 -7.70 8.40 -34.37
N ALA A 308 -8.30 7.40 -35.00
CA ALA A 308 -7.94 6.95 -36.33
C ALA A 308 -8.06 8.09 -37.38
N ILE A 309 -9.14 8.88 -37.32
CA ILE A 309 -9.33 10.05 -38.21
C ILE A 309 -8.27 11.13 -37.94
N ALA A 310 -8.00 11.46 -36.66
CA ALA A 310 -7.08 12.54 -36.33
C ALA A 310 -5.62 12.27 -36.74
N TYR A 311 -5.20 11.00 -36.73
CA TYR A 311 -3.82 10.58 -36.96
C TYR A 311 -3.57 9.84 -38.27
N SER A 312 -4.60 9.62 -39.08
CA SER A 312 -4.41 9.06 -40.41
C SER A 312 -4.01 10.13 -41.44
N TYR A 313 -3.31 9.72 -42.51
CA TYR A 313 -2.96 10.58 -43.61
C TYR A 313 -4.21 11.03 -44.38
N GLU A 314 -4.14 12.21 -44.98
CA GLU A 314 -5.15 12.71 -45.90
C GLU A 314 -5.31 11.76 -47.11
N GLY A 315 -6.50 11.50 -47.55
CA GLY A 315 -6.78 10.57 -48.64
C GLY A 315 -6.58 9.09 -48.33
N SER A 316 -6.35 8.72 -47.08
CA SER A 316 -6.16 7.33 -46.66
C SER A 316 -7.49 6.64 -46.33
N THR A 317 -7.48 5.31 -46.34
CA THR A 317 -8.62 4.48 -45.96
C THR A 317 -8.45 3.97 -44.52
N ILE A 318 -9.48 4.13 -43.69
CA ILE A 318 -9.58 3.53 -42.35
C ILE A 318 -10.39 2.24 -42.49
N THR A 319 -9.83 1.11 -42.08
CA THR A 319 -10.52 -0.19 -42.17
C THR A 319 -10.98 -0.63 -40.78
N ILE A 320 -12.27 -0.99 -40.69
CA ILE A 320 -12.87 -1.58 -39.49
C ILE A 320 -13.15 -3.05 -39.76
N GLU A 321 -12.48 -3.95 -39.09
CA GLU A 321 -12.67 -5.39 -39.20
C GLU A 321 -13.29 -5.94 -37.92
N ALA A 322 -14.26 -6.83 -38.06
CA ALA A 322 -14.77 -7.60 -36.93
C ALA A 322 -14.86 -9.08 -37.29
N ARG A 323 -14.39 -9.94 -36.40
CA ARG A 323 -14.32 -11.39 -36.59
C ARG A 323 -14.59 -12.12 -35.29
N ARG A 324 -15.20 -13.30 -35.40
CA ARG A 324 -15.29 -14.24 -34.26
C ARG A 324 -13.92 -14.84 -33.99
N ARG A 325 -13.59 -15.05 -32.71
CA ARG A 325 -12.33 -15.66 -32.29
C ARG A 325 -12.47 -17.18 -32.17
N ASP A 326 -11.38 -17.90 -32.41
CA ASP A 326 -11.27 -19.32 -32.06
C ASP A 326 -11.41 -19.49 -30.55
N GLY A 327 -12.40 -20.26 -30.08
CA GLY A 327 -12.71 -20.40 -28.65
C GLY A 327 -13.80 -19.46 -28.12
N GLY A 328 -14.44 -18.68 -28.97
CA GLY A 328 -15.54 -17.76 -28.66
C GLY A 328 -15.07 -16.31 -28.44
N GLY A 329 -16.04 -15.41 -28.34
CA GLY A 329 -15.77 -13.97 -28.28
C GLY A 329 -15.55 -13.34 -29.67
N VAL A 330 -15.30 -12.03 -29.67
CA VAL A 330 -15.16 -11.24 -30.88
C VAL A 330 -13.92 -10.37 -30.82
N ARG A 331 -13.25 -10.21 -31.95
CA ARG A 331 -12.14 -9.27 -32.15
C ARG A 331 -12.60 -8.20 -33.15
N VAL A 332 -12.44 -6.92 -32.72
CA VAL A 332 -12.66 -5.75 -33.57
C VAL A 332 -11.33 -5.03 -33.76
N ARG A 333 -11.01 -4.68 -35.01
CA ARG A 333 -9.75 -3.98 -35.34
C ARG A 333 -10.08 -2.71 -36.12
N PHE A 334 -9.45 -1.61 -35.70
CA PHE A 334 -9.43 -0.35 -36.45
C PHE A 334 -8.02 -0.18 -37.00
N ILE A 335 -7.89 -0.08 -38.29
CA ILE A 335 -6.63 -0.05 -39.03
C ILE A 335 -6.55 1.26 -39.79
N ASN A 336 -5.57 2.07 -39.50
CA ASN A 336 -5.35 3.33 -40.20
C ASN A 336 -3.89 3.50 -40.63
N GLN A 337 -3.63 4.29 -41.66
CA GLN A 337 -2.31 4.68 -42.13
C GLN A 337 -1.97 6.05 -41.60
N GLY A 338 -0.84 6.16 -40.91
CA GLY A 338 -0.39 7.40 -40.29
C GLY A 338 1.05 7.30 -39.78
N ASP A 339 1.55 8.35 -39.15
CA ASP A 339 2.87 8.33 -38.55
C ASP A 339 2.98 7.22 -37.48
N PRO A 340 4.06 6.42 -37.50
CA PRO A 340 4.20 5.30 -36.56
C PRO A 340 4.39 5.77 -35.13
N ILE A 341 3.73 5.08 -34.21
CA ILE A 341 3.87 5.33 -32.79
C ILE A 341 5.10 4.60 -32.28
N PRO A 342 6.09 5.28 -31.66
CA PRO A 342 7.27 4.63 -31.11
C PRO A 342 6.90 3.53 -30.08
N GLU A 343 7.58 2.39 -30.13
CA GLU A 343 7.30 1.23 -29.27
C GLU A 343 7.25 1.57 -27.77
N ALA A 344 8.17 2.43 -27.30
CA ALA A 344 8.17 2.90 -25.93
C ALA A 344 6.89 3.65 -25.51
N LYS A 345 6.18 4.23 -26.50
CA LYS A 345 4.96 5.01 -26.28
C LYS A 345 3.68 4.17 -26.40
N LEU A 346 3.72 3.01 -27.06
CA LEU A 346 2.55 2.14 -27.23
C LEU A 346 1.93 1.67 -25.91
N LYS A 347 2.73 1.53 -24.86
CA LYS A 347 2.26 1.11 -23.52
C LYS A 347 1.53 2.21 -22.78
N VAL A 348 1.82 3.47 -23.08
CA VAL A 348 1.31 4.63 -22.35
C VAL A 348 0.23 5.41 -23.07
N ILE A 349 -0.08 5.09 -24.36
CA ILE A 349 -1.15 5.78 -25.12
C ILE A 349 -2.54 5.58 -24.52
N PHE A 350 -2.75 4.56 -23.69
CA PHE A 350 -3.99 4.29 -22.97
C PHE A 350 -4.00 4.90 -21.56
N GLU A 351 -2.95 5.61 -21.16
CA GLU A 351 -2.94 6.35 -19.91
C GLU A 351 -3.72 7.66 -20.05
N LYS A 352 -4.38 8.05 -18.98
CA LYS A 352 -5.17 9.29 -18.94
C LYS A 352 -4.26 10.49 -19.23
N PHE A 353 -4.75 11.43 -20.08
CA PHE A 353 -4.04 12.67 -20.49
C PHE A 353 -2.76 12.47 -21.29
N TYR A 354 -2.45 11.24 -21.66
CA TYR A 354 -1.28 11.03 -22.47
C TYR A 354 -1.54 11.52 -23.91
N ARG A 355 -0.62 12.34 -24.45
CA ARG A 355 -0.62 12.83 -25.82
C ARG A 355 0.80 12.75 -26.38
N LEU A 356 0.92 12.34 -27.61
CA LEU A 356 2.20 12.42 -28.34
C LEU A 356 2.62 13.88 -28.48
N ASP A 357 3.93 14.20 -28.33
CA ASP A 357 4.43 15.58 -28.34
C ASP A 357 4.07 16.35 -29.60
N ALA A 358 4.05 15.69 -30.75
CA ALA A 358 3.62 16.25 -32.04
C ALA A 358 2.16 16.68 -32.05
N ALA A 359 1.28 15.98 -31.33
CA ALA A 359 -0.14 16.29 -31.22
C ALA A 359 -0.43 17.49 -30.33
N ARG A 360 0.46 17.82 -29.38
CA ARG A 360 0.38 19.05 -28.56
C ARG A 360 0.60 20.31 -29.39
N ALA A 361 1.51 20.26 -30.36
CA ALA A 361 1.88 21.40 -31.19
C ALA A 361 0.84 21.75 -32.27
N THR A 362 0.06 20.74 -32.75
CA THR A 362 -0.85 20.92 -33.90
C THR A 362 -2.31 21.13 -33.52
N ASN A 363 -2.67 21.13 -32.24
CA ASN A 363 -4.03 21.17 -31.74
C ASN A 363 -4.97 20.07 -32.35
N ARG A 364 -4.36 19.06 -33.00
CA ARG A 364 -5.03 17.88 -33.53
C ARG A 364 -5.24 16.88 -32.39
N GLY A 365 -6.47 16.61 -32.02
CA GLY A 365 -6.85 15.64 -31.00
C GLY A 365 -7.47 16.24 -29.75
N GLY A 366 -8.20 15.40 -29.01
CA GLY A 366 -8.92 15.75 -27.77
C GLY A 366 -8.01 15.89 -26.54
N ALA A 367 -8.61 15.86 -25.35
CA ALA A 367 -7.95 16.00 -24.04
C ALA A 367 -7.00 14.82 -23.65
N GLY A 368 -6.82 13.83 -24.53
CA GLY A 368 -6.01 12.64 -24.24
C GLY A 368 -6.72 11.61 -23.35
N LEU A 369 -8.05 11.64 -23.37
CA LEU A 369 -8.90 10.84 -22.48
C LEU A 369 -9.61 9.69 -23.22
N GLY A 370 -9.86 9.85 -24.53
CA GLY A 370 -10.65 8.92 -25.30
C GLY A 370 -10.16 7.48 -25.29
N LEU A 371 -8.85 7.25 -25.43
CA LEU A 371 -8.28 5.89 -25.39
C LEU A 371 -8.30 5.30 -23.97
N ALA A 372 -8.11 6.12 -22.94
CA ALA A 372 -8.22 5.67 -21.55
C ALA A 372 -9.65 5.24 -21.22
N ILE A 373 -10.65 6.05 -21.61
CA ILE A 373 -12.08 5.71 -21.46
C ILE A 373 -12.41 4.42 -22.23
N ALA A 374 -11.92 4.28 -23.45
CA ALA A 374 -12.13 3.06 -24.24
C ALA A 374 -11.57 1.82 -23.52
N LYS A 375 -10.37 1.92 -22.96
CA LYS A 375 -9.75 0.82 -22.20
C LYS A 375 -10.57 0.45 -20.97
N GLU A 376 -11.00 1.43 -20.16
CA GLU A 376 -11.79 1.18 -18.94
C GLU A 376 -13.12 0.48 -19.27
N ILE A 377 -13.83 0.96 -20.30
CA ILE A 377 -15.10 0.35 -20.73
C ILE A 377 -14.88 -1.08 -21.23
N VAL A 378 -13.86 -1.34 -22.05
CA VAL A 378 -13.55 -2.68 -22.56
C VAL A 378 -13.16 -3.61 -21.40
N CYS A 379 -12.34 -3.16 -20.46
CA CYS A 379 -11.98 -3.93 -19.27
C CYS A 379 -13.20 -4.25 -18.40
N ALA A 380 -14.13 -3.30 -18.23
CA ALA A 380 -15.38 -3.56 -17.48
C ALA A 380 -16.27 -4.64 -18.17
N HIS A 381 -16.17 -4.78 -19.50
CA HIS A 381 -16.80 -5.88 -20.22
C HIS A 381 -16.02 -7.20 -20.13
N GLY A 382 -14.87 -7.23 -19.44
CA GLY A 382 -13.98 -8.40 -19.36
C GLY A 382 -13.14 -8.62 -20.63
N GLY A 383 -13.05 -7.58 -21.46
CA GLY A 383 -12.27 -7.58 -22.68
C GLY A 383 -10.86 -6.99 -22.54
N THR A 384 -10.15 -6.91 -23.64
CA THR A 384 -8.81 -6.27 -23.73
C THR A 384 -8.75 -5.33 -24.91
N VAL A 385 -7.92 -4.28 -24.77
CA VAL A 385 -7.58 -3.37 -25.87
C VAL A 385 -6.07 -3.28 -26.01
N ALA A 386 -5.59 -3.34 -27.26
CA ALA A 386 -4.17 -3.24 -27.60
C ALA A 386 -3.97 -2.32 -28.81
N CYS A 387 -2.76 -1.81 -28.97
CA CYS A 387 -2.35 -1.04 -30.14
C CYS A 387 -1.02 -1.58 -30.66
N GLU A 388 -0.95 -1.77 -31.96
CA GLU A 388 0.25 -2.10 -32.71
C GLU A 388 0.47 -0.99 -33.73
N SER A 389 1.70 -0.56 -33.93
CA SER A 389 2.02 0.47 -34.93
C SER A 389 3.30 0.13 -35.66
N THR A 390 3.19 0.12 -36.96
CA THR A 390 4.27 -0.08 -37.93
C THR A 390 4.36 1.14 -38.85
N PRO A 391 5.39 1.29 -39.68
CA PRO A 391 5.43 2.35 -40.69
C PRO A 391 4.28 2.31 -41.71
N GLU A 392 3.62 1.15 -41.86
CA GLU A 392 2.54 0.97 -42.81
C GLU A 392 1.17 1.23 -42.18
N HIS A 393 0.96 0.77 -40.93
CA HIS A 393 -0.35 0.83 -40.29
C HIS A 393 -0.25 0.99 -38.77
N THR A 394 -1.22 1.72 -38.20
CA THR A 394 -1.55 1.67 -36.78
C THR A 394 -2.84 0.88 -36.61
N ILE A 395 -2.84 -0.10 -35.73
CA ILE A 395 -3.92 -1.05 -35.52
C ILE A 395 -4.35 -1.03 -34.06
N PHE A 396 -5.59 -0.62 -33.81
CA PHE A 396 -6.22 -0.78 -32.49
C PHE A 396 -7.05 -2.06 -32.50
N THR A 397 -6.75 -2.96 -31.59
CA THR A 397 -7.42 -4.25 -31.45
C THR A 397 -8.21 -4.29 -30.14
N ILE A 398 -9.51 -4.57 -30.23
CA ILE A 398 -10.42 -4.80 -29.11
C ILE A 398 -10.81 -6.27 -29.13
N GLU A 399 -10.68 -6.93 -27.99
CA GLU A 399 -11.15 -8.30 -27.83
C GLU A 399 -12.21 -8.37 -26.74
N LEU A 400 -13.37 -8.89 -27.09
CA LEU A 400 -14.48 -9.10 -26.16
C LEU A 400 -14.63 -10.60 -25.89
N PRO A 401 -14.95 -11.01 -24.64
CA PRO A 401 -15.15 -12.41 -24.29
C PRO A 401 -16.39 -12.98 -25.02
N ALA A 402 -16.50 -14.29 -24.98
CA ALA A 402 -17.74 -14.97 -25.35
C ALA A 402 -18.87 -14.57 -24.39
N ALA A 403 -20.07 -14.46 -24.92
CA ALA A 403 -21.27 -14.15 -24.13
C ALA A 403 -21.65 -15.30 -23.17
#